data_2cfc1dc378e2404383e8a28d9d314cf5
#
_entry.id   2cfc1dc378e2404383e8a28d9d314cf5
#
_cell.length_a   1.000
_cell.length_b   1.000
_cell.length_c   1.000
_cell.angle_alpha   90.00
_cell.angle_beta   90.00
_cell.angle_gamma   90.00
#
_symmetry.space_group_name_H-M   'P 1'
#
loop_
_entity.id
_entity.type
_entity.pdbx_description
1 polymer ?
#
loop_
_entity_poly.entity_id
_entity_poly.type
_entity_poly.pdbx_seq_one_letter_code
_entity_poly.pdbx_strand_id
1 'polypeptide(L)'
;VAVYALPESSATRGELLTLSMQSLHLAMFGGGLLQPEAMNSMVASFSDAFRSLGFTADKMFEADLAVAAFVLWIAFFESLSFVPGNERWRLDGQPALNPLRGFGRDLHKTVVPAVTYLASIAAFHHFHLGTLLFGEKPPLDSLPPPTYWRLVSEVALGVFLYDLLFYPFHASFHKLRLGPWRRQHTRHHQWAGKERVAHNAVETVQNSYLDAGIQVSINILVQNISPWGYKDPLSRALHNLMVTYLLTEAHSGYDLPFMSHRLFPRVFGGAP
;
A
#
# COMPACT_ATOMS: atom_id res chain seq x y z
N VAL A 1 -21.96 -13.22 7.51
CA VAL A 1 -21.59 -11.81 7.54
C VAL A 1 -22.62 -11.10 8.39
N ALA A 2 -22.29 -10.81 9.66
CA ALA A 2 -23.16 -10.03 10.54
C ALA A 2 -22.95 -8.55 10.18
N VAL A 3 -23.95 -7.95 9.57
CA VAL A 3 -24.01 -6.49 9.38
C VAL A 3 -24.31 -5.90 10.76
N TYR A 4 -23.28 -5.41 11.45
CA TYR A 4 -23.48 -4.63 12.66
C TYR A 4 -24.10 -3.30 12.28
N ALA A 5 -25.36 -3.08 12.66
CA ALA A 5 -26.01 -1.79 12.52
C ALA A 5 -25.29 -0.76 13.41
N LEU A 6 -24.61 0.16 12.79
CA LEU A 6 -24.01 1.32 13.49
C LEU A 6 -25.13 2.24 14.01
N PRO A 7 -24.96 2.89 15.16
CA PRO A 7 -25.90 3.91 15.62
C PRO A 7 -26.10 5.00 14.54
N GLU A 8 -27.33 5.37 14.25
CA GLU A 8 -27.69 6.27 13.12
C GLU A 8 -26.86 7.56 13.03
N SER A 9 -26.48 8.15 14.17
CA SER A 9 -25.65 9.36 14.18
C SER A 9 -24.19 9.16 13.76
N SER A 10 -23.65 7.94 13.89
CA SER A 10 -22.29 7.61 13.49
C SER A 10 -22.22 7.15 12.03
N ALA A 11 -23.28 6.50 11.55
CA ALA A 11 -23.42 6.13 10.14
C ALA A 11 -23.42 7.38 9.26
N THR A 12 -24.22 8.39 9.62
CA THR A 12 -24.32 9.66 8.87
C THR A 12 -22.99 10.40 8.76
N ARG A 13 -22.18 10.42 9.83
CA ARG A 13 -20.85 11.06 9.77
C ARG A 13 -19.87 10.31 8.90
N GLY A 14 -19.89 8.98 8.94
CA GLY A 14 -19.05 8.14 8.08
C GLY A 14 -19.43 8.30 6.61
N GLU A 15 -20.70 8.30 6.29
CA GLU A 15 -21.22 8.52 4.94
C GLU A 15 -20.85 9.91 4.41
N LEU A 16 -20.98 10.95 5.23
CA LEU A 16 -20.58 12.31 4.85
C LEU A 16 -19.08 12.41 4.57
N LEU A 17 -18.24 11.75 5.36
CA LEU A 17 -16.81 11.71 5.11
C LEU A 17 -16.49 10.98 3.81
N THR A 18 -17.11 9.84 3.56
CA THR A 18 -16.97 9.09 2.31
C THR A 18 -17.37 9.96 1.10
N LEU A 19 -18.53 10.62 1.16
CA LEU A 19 -19.02 11.50 0.11
C LEU A 19 -18.08 12.70 -0.11
N SER A 20 -17.55 13.28 0.98
CA SER A 20 -16.59 14.38 0.89
C SER A 20 -15.29 13.94 0.20
N MET A 21 -14.77 12.78 0.54
CA MET A 21 -13.58 12.22 -0.10
C MET A 21 -13.82 11.87 -1.57
N GLN A 22 -14.97 11.28 -1.91
CA GLN A 22 -15.35 11.03 -3.30
C GLN A 22 -15.49 12.33 -4.09
N SER A 23 -16.10 13.37 -3.49
CA SER A 23 -16.22 14.70 -4.11
C SER A 23 -14.86 15.34 -4.36
N LEU A 24 -13.90 15.19 -3.43
CA LEU A 24 -12.53 15.66 -3.63
C LEU A 24 -11.84 14.95 -4.80
N HIS A 25 -11.98 13.62 -4.92
CA HIS A 25 -11.43 12.87 -6.06
C HIS A 25 -12.06 13.33 -7.37
N LEU A 26 -13.37 13.53 -7.40
CA LEU A 26 -14.08 14.06 -8.60
C LEU A 26 -13.62 15.48 -8.94
N ALA A 27 -13.38 16.32 -7.94
CA ALA A 27 -12.87 17.68 -8.16
C ALA A 27 -11.44 17.68 -8.72
N MET A 28 -10.57 16.81 -8.22
CA MET A 28 -9.22 16.63 -8.76
C MET A 28 -9.26 16.12 -10.21
N PHE A 29 -10.10 15.13 -10.49
CA PHE A 29 -10.27 14.61 -11.84
C PHE A 29 -10.86 15.68 -12.77
N GLY A 30 -11.90 16.39 -12.33
CA GLY A 30 -12.50 17.52 -13.04
C GLY A 30 -11.52 18.67 -13.28
N GLY A 31 -10.68 18.99 -12.29
CA GLY A 31 -9.59 19.96 -12.45
C GLY A 31 -8.62 19.59 -13.56
N GLY A 32 -8.24 18.31 -13.65
CA GLY A 32 -7.41 17.81 -14.75
C GLY A 32 -8.05 17.95 -16.12
N LEU A 33 -9.38 17.82 -16.21
CA LEU A 33 -10.13 18.00 -17.47
C LEU A 33 -10.36 19.47 -17.83
N LEU A 34 -10.72 20.30 -16.85
CA LEU A 34 -11.16 21.68 -17.08
C LEU A 34 -9.98 22.68 -17.08
N GLN A 35 -8.90 22.38 -16.37
CA GLN A 35 -7.73 23.24 -16.23
C GLN A 35 -6.41 22.45 -16.38
N PRO A 36 -6.18 21.80 -17.54
CA PRO A 36 -5.05 20.91 -17.73
C PRO A 36 -3.69 21.61 -17.57
N GLU A 37 -3.56 22.87 -17.97
CA GLU A 37 -2.33 23.64 -17.85
C GLU A 37 -1.97 23.94 -16.39
N ALA A 38 -2.95 24.34 -15.58
CA ALA A 38 -2.75 24.58 -14.15
C ALA A 38 -2.35 23.29 -13.42
N MET A 39 -3.01 22.17 -13.73
CA MET A 39 -2.67 20.87 -13.16
C MET A 39 -1.29 20.39 -13.60
N ASN A 40 -0.92 20.58 -14.86
CA ASN A 40 0.41 20.24 -15.35
C ASN A 40 1.49 21.09 -14.69
N SER A 41 1.28 22.40 -14.52
CA SER A 41 2.19 23.30 -13.81
C SER A 41 2.38 22.87 -12.35
N MET A 42 1.31 22.52 -11.68
CA MET A 42 1.35 22.01 -10.32
C MET A 42 2.17 20.72 -10.23
N VAL A 43 1.89 19.74 -11.09
CA VAL A 43 2.62 18.46 -11.12
C VAL A 43 4.10 18.67 -11.44
N ALA A 44 4.42 19.55 -12.39
CA ALA A 44 5.81 19.89 -12.72
C ALA A 44 6.53 20.48 -11.50
N SER A 45 5.90 21.44 -10.81
CA SER A 45 6.47 22.05 -9.59
C SER A 45 6.71 21.01 -8.48
N PHE A 46 5.79 20.09 -8.30
CA PHE A 46 5.97 18.99 -7.33
C PHE A 46 7.08 18.02 -7.76
N SER A 47 7.15 17.66 -9.04
CA SER A 47 8.21 16.79 -9.57
C SER A 47 9.58 17.42 -9.38
N ASP A 48 9.72 18.70 -9.71
CA ASP A 48 10.97 19.42 -9.57
C ASP A 48 11.38 19.57 -8.10
N ALA A 49 10.45 19.93 -7.23
CA ALA A 49 10.68 19.98 -5.79
C ALA A 49 11.09 18.61 -5.23
N PHE A 50 10.43 17.54 -5.67
CA PHE A 50 10.73 16.18 -5.25
C PHE A 50 12.12 15.74 -5.69
N ARG A 51 12.49 16.02 -6.95
CA ARG A 51 13.83 15.75 -7.50
C ARG A 51 14.92 16.55 -6.77
N SER A 52 14.62 17.80 -6.37
CA SER A 52 15.58 18.67 -5.67
C SER A 52 15.96 18.16 -4.27
N LEU A 53 15.22 17.22 -3.71
CA LEU A 53 15.56 16.58 -2.43
C LEU A 53 16.84 15.74 -2.48
N GLY A 54 17.36 15.47 -3.68
CA GLY A 54 18.66 14.79 -3.90
C GLY A 54 18.63 13.28 -3.68
N PHE A 55 17.83 12.77 -2.75
CA PHE A 55 17.76 11.32 -2.47
C PHE A 55 17.11 10.51 -3.60
N THR A 56 16.37 11.16 -4.51
CA THR A 56 15.75 10.51 -5.68
C THR A 56 16.76 9.95 -6.69
N ALA A 57 18.00 10.45 -6.65
CA ALA A 57 19.11 9.94 -7.45
C ALA A 57 19.78 8.71 -6.82
N ASP A 58 19.52 8.43 -5.54
CA ASP A 58 20.08 7.28 -4.86
C ASP A 58 19.50 5.97 -5.42
N LYS A 59 20.37 4.96 -5.52
CA LYS A 59 19.99 3.62 -5.97
C LYS A 59 19.00 2.95 -5.03
N MET A 60 19.05 3.28 -3.74
CA MET A 60 18.17 2.75 -2.71
C MET A 60 16.86 3.53 -2.55
N PHE A 61 16.68 4.64 -3.28
CA PHE A 61 15.53 5.52 -3.16
C PHE A 61 14.18 4.77 -3.08
N GLU A 62 13.95 3.82 -3.98
CA GLU A 62 12.67 3.09 -4.03
C GLU A 62 12.51 2.13 -2.85
N ALA A 63 13.60 1.51 -2.40
CA ALA A 63 13.60 0.64 -1.24
C ALA A 63 13.34 1.43 0.04
N ASP A 64 14.08 2.50 0.23
CA ASP A 64 13.96 3.36 1.42
C ASP A 64 12.56 3.97 1.50
N LEU A 65 12.03 4.42 0.36
CA LEU A 65 10.66 4.94 0.27
C LEU A 65 9.61 3.87 0.61
N ALA A 66 9.76 2.65 0.08
CA ALA A 66 8.81 1.57 0.35
C ALA A 66 8.84 1.17 1.84
N VAL A 67 10.03 1.07 2.43
CA VAL A 67 10.20 0.79 3.86
C VAL A 67 9.57 1.90 4.70
N ALA A 68 9.89 3.16 4.39
CA ALA A 68 9.34 4.31 5.10
C ALA A 68 7.81 4.37 4.98
N ALA A 69 7.27 4.07 3.80
CA ALA A 69 5.83 4.04 3.55
C ALA A 69 5.12 2.93 4.37
N PHE A 70 5.67 1.72 4.42
CA PHE A 70 5.13 0.67 5.30
C PHE A 70 5.14 1.09 6.76
N VAL A 71 6.25 1.64 7.25
CA VAL A 71 6.35 2.11 8.64
C VAL A 71 5.31 3.21 8.91
N LEU A 72 5.15 4.16 7.99
CA LEU A 72 4.18 5.25 8.10
C LEU A 72 2.75 4.71 8.18
N TRP A 73 2.35 3.83 7.24
CA TRP A 73 0.98 3.31 7.19
C TRP A 73 0.67 2.38 8.36
N ILE A 74 1.61 1.53 8.75
CA ILE A 74 1.47 0.69 9.95
C ILE A 74 1.29 1.59 11.19
N ALA A 75 2.15 2.59 11.38
CA ALA A 75 2.04 3.51 12.50
C ALA A 75 0.71 4.27 12.49
N PHE A 76 0.24 4.70 11.31
CA PHE A 76 -1.05 5.34 11.14
C PHE A 76 -2.20 4.43 11.60
N PHE A 77 -2.32 3.23 11.04
CA PHE A 77 -3.43 2.33 11.40
C PHE A 77 -3.36 1.84 12.85
N GLU A 78 -2.16 1.54 13.37
CA GLU A 78 -2.00 1.17 14.78
C GLU A 78 -2.34 2.32 15.72
N SER A 79 -2.03 3.58 15.33
CA SER A 79 -2.36 4.77 16.14
C SER A 79 -3.86 4.99 16.30
N LEU A 80 -4.69 4.49 15.37
CA LEU A 80 -6.15 4.59 15.46
C LEU A 80 -6.70 3.87 16.69
N SER A 81 -5.99 2.88 17.22
CA SER A 81 -6.37 2.16 18.44
C SER A 81 -6.33 3.04 19.69
N PHE A 82 -5.57 4.15 19.66
CA PHE A 82 -5.48 5.11 20.77
C PHE A 82 -6.54 6.20 20.70
N VAL A 83 -7.30 6.29 19.60
CA VAL A 83 -8.35 7.31 19.42
C VAL A 83 -9.68 6.76 19.93
N PRO A 84 -10.25 7.35 21.01
CA PRO A 84 -11.54 6.91 21.54
C PRO A 84 -12.64 6.95 20.48
N GLY A 85 -13.48 5.93 20.43
CA GLY A 85 -14.59 5.83 19.49
C GLY A 85 -14.21 5.21 18.14
N ASN A 86 -12.94 4.90 17.88
CA ASN A 86 -12.51 4.21 16.66
C ASN A 86 -12.75 2.69 16.72
N GLU A 87 -12.98 2.13 17.90
CA GLU A 87 -13.37 0.72 18.10
C GLU A 87 -14.61 0.34 17.28
N ARG A 88 -15.51 1.30 17.03
CA ARG A 88 -16.69 1.11 16.18
C ARG A 88 -16.38 0.77 14.71
N TRP A 89 -15.18 1.12 14.26
CA TRP A 89 -14.72 0.85 12.90
C TRP A 89 -13.92 -0.44 12.79
N ARG A 90 -13.72 -1.14 13.90
CA ARG A 90 -13.01 -2.41 13.88
C ARG A 90 -13.91 -3.53 13.35
N LEU A 91 -13.37 -4.33 12.47
CA LEU A 91 -14.08 -5.46 11.84
C LEU A 91 -14.40 -6.58 12.83
N ASP A 92 -13.63 -6.72 13.91
CA ASP A 92 -13.84 -7.73 14.95
C ASP A 92 -14.78 -7.27 16.08
N GLY A 93 -15.20 -6.02 16.08
CA GLY A 93 -16.08 -5.43 17.11
C GLY A 93 -15.46 -5.42 18.51
N GLN A 94 -14.17 -5.71 18.65
CA GLN A 94 -13.50 -5.71 19.94
C GLN A 94 -13.02 -4.30 20.28
N PRO A 95 -13.01 -3.92 21.58
CA PRO A 95 -12.35 -2.69 21.99
C PRO A 95 -10.88 -2.74 21.55
N ALA A 96 -10.33 -1.59 21.17
CA ALA A 96 -8.96 -1.48 20.72
C ALA A 96 -8.04 -2.21 21.70
N LEU A 97 -7.50 -3.32 21.25
CA LEU A 97 -6.46 -4.00 22.01
C LEU A 97 -5.31 -3.02 22.06
N ASN A 98 -4.77 -2.77 23.26
CA ASN A 98 -3.54 -2.01 23.38
C ASN A 98 -2.53 -2.67 22.40
N PRO A 99 -2.12 -1.98 21.32
CA PRO A 99 -1.23 -2.58 20.31
C PRO A 99 0.05 -3.10 20.94
N LEU A 100 0.49 -2.50 22.06
CA LEU A 100 1.59 -2.97 22.86
C LEU A 100 1.32 -4.33 23.54
N ARG A 101 0.08 -4.74 23.72
CA ARG A 101 -0.21 -6.10 24.24
C ARG A 101 0.02 -7.20 23.21
N GLY A 102 -0.17 -6.94 21.93
CA GLY A 102 0.20 -7.85 20.84
C GLY A 102 1.72 -7.93 20.70
N PHE A 103 2.43 -6.81 20.78
CA PHE A 103 3.89 -6.74 20.74
C PHE A 103 4.57 -7.41 21.95
N GLY A 104 3.96 -7.36 23.11
CA GLY A 104 4.61 -7.84 24.34
C GLY A 104 4.65 -9.36 24.53
N ARG A 105 3.74 -10.11 23.93
CA ARG A 105 3.65 -11.57 24.12
C ARG A 105 4.59 -12.38 23.25
N ASP A 106 4.95 -11.89 22.06
CA ASP A 106 5.80 -12.62 21.11
C ASP A 106 6.56 -11.65 20.19
N LEU A 107 7.38 -10.78 20.81
CA LEU A 107 8.23 -9.81 20.09
C LEU A 107 9.02 -10.48 18.96
N HIS A 108 9.54 -11.68 19.21
CA HIS A 108 10.28 -12.45 18.23
C HIS A 108 9.41 -12.87 17.04
N LYS A 109 8.15 -13.28 17.25
CA LYS A 109 7.25 -13.70 16.17
C LYS A 109 6.68 -12.54 15.37
N THR A 110 6.67 -11.35 15.93
CA THR A 110 6.14 -10.14 15.30
C THR A 110 7.23 -9.31 14.64
N VAL A 111 8.30 -9.01 15.38
CA VAL A 111 9.34 -8.08 14.93
C VAL A 111 10.30 -8.75 13.95
N VAL A 112 10.72 -9.99 14.21
CA VAL A 112 11.69 -10.65 13.33
C VAL A 112 11.18 -10.83 11.90
N PRO A 113 9.95 -11.33 11.63
CA PRO A 113 9.43 -11.38 10.28
C PRO A 113 9.30 -10.00 9.63
N ALA A 114 8.84 -8.99 10.38
CA ALA A 114 8.71 -7.63 9.87
C ALA A 114 10.06 -7.03 9.46
N VAL A 115 11.06 -7.10 10.35
CA VAL A 115 12.41 -6.62 10.05
C VAL A 115 13.02 -7.39 8.87
N THR A 116 12.81 -8.70 8.82
CA THR A 116 13.30 -9.53 7.73
C THR A 116 12.66 -9.14 6.39
N TYR A 117 11.35 -8.88 6.37
CA TYR A 117 10.65 -8.43 5.17
C TYR A 117 11.19 -7.09 4.68
N LEU A 118 11.29 -6.10 5.57
CA LEU A 118 11.81 -4.77 5.24
C LEU A 118 13.29 -4.84 4.79
N ALA A 119 14.10 -5.65 5.45
CA ALA A 119 15.48 -5.89 5.03
C ALA A 119 15.57 -6.59 3.66
N SER A 120 14.60 -7.44 3.32
CA SER A 120 14.54 -8.07 2.00
C SER A 120 14.29 -7.06 0.89
N ILE A 121 13.45 -6.04 1.11
CA ILE A 121 13.24 -4.95 0.15
C ILE A 121 14.58 -4.25 -0.12
N ALA A 122 15.28 -3.86 0.94
CA ALA A 122 16.58 -3.19 0.82
C ALA A 122 17.61 -4.08 0.10
N ALA A 123 17.69 -5.37 0.46
CA ALA A 123 18.62 -6.30 -0.18
C ALA A 123 18.36 -6.49 -1.68
N PHE A 124 17.10 -6.62 -2.09
CA PHE A 124 16.74 -6.73 -3.51
C PHE A 124 17.20 -5.51 -4.32
N HIS A 125 17.06 -4.32 -3.77
CA HIS A 125 17.51 -3.09 -4.43
C HIS A 125 19.03 -2.96 -4.38
N HIS A 126 19.67 -3.34 -3.27
CA HIS A 126 21.12 -3.29 -3.13
C HIS A 126 21.83 -4.17 -4.18
N PHE A 127 21.32 -5.36 -4.44
CA PHE A 127 21.86 -6.26 -5.47
C PHE A 127 21.51 -5.85 -6.91
N HIS A 128 20.92 -4.66 -7.10
CA HIS A 128 20.63 -4.07 -8.41
C HIS A 128 19.82 -4.98 -9.35
N LEU A 129 18.95 -5.82 -8.83
CA LEU A 129 18.14 -6.71 -9.65
C LEU A 129 17.31 -5.96 -10.69
N GLY A 130 16.83 -4.76 -10.34
CA GLY A 130 16.13 -3.89 -11.29
C GLY A 130 17.03 -3.49 -12.46
N THR A 131 18.27 -3.07 -12.21
CA THR A 131 19.24 -2.69 -13.23
C THR A 131 19.66 -3.90 -14.08
N LEU A 132 19.84 -5.06 -13.45
CA LEU A 132 20.18 -6.29 -14.16
C LEU A 132 19.10 -6.70 -15.17
N LEU A 133 17.82 -6.53 -14.80
CA LEU A 133 16.70 -6.96 -15.64
C LEU A 133 16.26 -5.90 -16.65
N PHE A 134 16.37 -4.61 -16.33
CA PHE A 134 15.80 -3.51 -17.12
C PHE A 134 16.81 -2.49 -17.62
N GLY A 135 18.09 -2.69 -17.33
CA GLY A 135 19.15 -1.76 -17.70
C GLY A 135 19.28 -0.57 -16.74
N GLU A 136 20.21 0.32 -17.07
CA GLU A 136 20.47 1.52 -16.27
C GLU A 136 19.34 2.55 -16.40
N LYS A 137 19.05 3.23 -15.31
CA LYS A 137 18.09 4.32 -15.29
C LYS A 137 18.67 5.54 -16.02
N PRO A 138 17.88 6.24 -16.84
CA PRO A 138 18.33 7.48 -17.44
C PRO A 138 18.64 8.53 -16.36
N PRO A 139 19.55 9.48 -16.62
CA PRO A 139 19.76 10.60 -15.71
C PRO A 139 18.47 11.36 -15.46
N LEU A 140 18.16 11.68 -14.20
CA LEU A 140 16.89 12.31 -13.83
C LEU A 140 16.69 13.67 -14.49
N ASP A 141 17.79 14.42 -14.66
CA ASP A 141 17.78 15.75 -15.31
C ASP A 141 17.42 15.67 -16.81
N SER A 142 17.55 14.49 -17.42
CA SER A 142 17.19 14.28 -18.82
C SER A 142 15.70 14.00 -19.04
N LEU A 143 14.93 13.80 -17.95
CA LEU A 143 13.53 13.44 -18.01
C LEU A 143 12.65 14.70 -17.80
N PRO A 144 11.73 15.00 -18.73
CA PRO A 144 10.75 16.06 -18.49
C PRO A 144 9.82 15.65 -17.33
N PRO A 145 9.32 16.61 -16.54
CA PRO A 145 8.28 16.35 -15.56
C PRO A 145 7.08 15.69 -16.23
N PRO A 146 6.38 14.77 -15.53
CA PRO A 146 5.19 14.16 -16.08
C PRO A 146 4.06 15.19 -16.17
N THR A 147 3.20 15.05 -17.19
CA THR A 147 1.92 15.75 -17.18
C THR A 147 0.99 15.15 -16.11
N TYR A 148 -0.02 15.89 -15.68
CA TYR A 148 -1.01 15.41 -14.71
C TYR A 148 -1.61 14.05 -15.12
N TRP A 149 -2.08 13.94 -16.38
CA TRP A 149 -2.69 12.69 -16.85
C TRP A 149 -1.70 11.55 -17.00
N ARG A 150 -0.45 11.85 -17.36
CA ARG A 150 0.61 10.83 -17.36
C ARG A 150 0.86 10.32 -15.94
N LEU A 151 0.98 11.22 -14.96
CA LEU A 151 1.18 10.86 -13.55
C LEU A 151 0.05 9.96 -13.04
N VAL A 152 -1.20 10.40 -13.22
CA VAL A 152 -2.41 9.65 -12.80
C VAL A 152 -2.45 8.28 -13.47
N SER A 153 -2.20 8.23 -14.79
CA SER A 153 -2.25 6.98 -15.56
C SER A 153 -1.12 6.03 -15.17
N GLU A 154 0.10 6.52 -14.94
CA GLU A 154 1.23 5.69 -14.50
C GLU A 154 0.99 5.07 -13.12
N VAL A 155 0.43 5.84 -12.18
CA VAL A 155 0.09 5.33 -10.84
C VAL A 155 -1.06 4.33 -10.91
N ALA A 156 -2.16 4.68 -11.60
CA ALA A 156 -3.33 3.80 -11.72
C ALA A 156 -3.00 2.48 -12.44
N LEU A 157 -2.28 2.56 -13.56
CA LEU A 157 -1.81 1.39 -14.29
C LEU A 157 -0.87 0.55 -13.43
N GLY A 158 0.03 1.20 -12.68
CA GLY A 158 0.95 0.53 -11.79
C GLY A 158 0.22 -0.27 -10.70
N VAL A 159 -0.74 0.34 -10.02
CA VAL A 159 -1.57 -0.34 -9.00
C VAL A 159 -2.35 -1.49 -9.61
N PHE A 160 -2.97 -1.27 -10.76
CA PHE A 160 -3.72 -2.32 -11.48
C PHE A 160 -2.82 -3.50 -11.88
N LEU A 161 -1.67 -3.24 -12.47
CA LEU A 161 -0.73 -4.30 -12.86
C LEU A 161 -0.15 -5.03 -11.66
N TYR A 162 0.12 -4.32 -10.56
CA TYR A 162 0.56 -4.94 -9.32
C TYR A 162 -0.49 -5.95 -8.82
N ASP A 163 -1.74 -5.56 -8.72
CA ASP A 163 -2.83 -6.42 -8.28
C ASP A 163 -3.05 -7.60 -9.25
N LEU A 164 -3.08 -7.33 -10.54
CA LEU A 164 -3.23 -8.34 -11.60
C LEU A 164 -2.16 -9.43 -11.54
N LEU A 165 -0.92 -9.05 -11.24
CA LEU A 165 0.20 -9.99 -11.14
C LEU A 165 0.25 -10.67 -9.78
N PHE A 166 -0.01 -9.92 -8.70
CA PHE A 166 0.08 -10.42 -7.34
C PHE A 166 -1.06 -11.38 -6.99
N TYR A 167 -2.30 -11.06 -7.39
CA TYR A 167 -3.48 -11.86 -7.07
C TYR A 167 -3.36 -13.36 -7.44
N PRO A 168 -2.92 -13.77 -8.64
CA PRO A 168 -2.77 -15.18 -8.98
C PRO A 168 -1.77 -15.90 -8.07
N PHE A 169 -0.65 -15.27 -7.72
CA PHE A 169 0.31 -15.84 -6.78
C PHE A 169 -0.31 -15.99 -5.39
N HIS A 170 -0.89 -14.94 -4.87
CA HIS A 170 -1.54 -14.95 -3.56
C HIS A 170 -2.67 -16.01 -3.50
N ALA A 171 -3.54 -16.04 -4.50
CA ALA A 171 -4.59 -17.06 -4.59
C ALA A 171 -4.03 -18.49 -4.70
N SER A 172 -2.88 -18.66 -5.37
CA SER A 172 -2.23 -19.97 -5.47
C SER A 172 -1.75 -20.50 -4.11
N PHE A 173 -1.24 -19.63 -3.25
CA PHE A 173 -0.83 -19.99 -1.89
C PHE A 173 -2.00 -20.54 -1.06
N HIS A 174 -3.19 -20.01 -1.25
CA HIS A 174 -4.40 -20.51 -0.58
C HIS A 174 -4.93 -21.81 -1.18
N LYS A 175 -4.90 -21.94 -2.52
CA LYS A 175 -5.55 -23.04 -3.26
C LYS A 175 -4.65 -24.26 -3.47
N LEU A 176 -3.37 -24.05 -3.74
CA LEU A 176 -2.46 -25.15 -4.00
C LEU A 176 -2.11 -25.91 -2.72
N ARG A 177 -2.36 -27.24 -2.73
CA ARG A 177 -2.05 -28.12 -1.60
C ARG A 177 -0.56 -28.52 -1.53
N LEU A 178 0.33 -27.77 -2.16
CA LEU A 178 1.78 -27.99 -2.10
C LEU A 178 2.28 -27.63 -0.70
N GLY A 179 2.60 -28.64 0.10
CA GLY A 179 2.85 -28.53 1.53
C GLY A 179 3.88 -27.46 1.97
N PRO A 180 5.05 -27.31 1.31
CA PRO A 180 5.98 -26.23 1.64
C PRO A 180 5.47 -24.86 1.24
N TRP A 181 4.84 -24.74 0.06
CA TRP A 181 4.29 -23.51 -0.50
C TRP A 181 3.19 -22.94 0.41
N ARG A 182 2.20 -23.74 0.72
CA ARG A 182 1.11 -23.38 1.62
C ARG A 182 1.60 -23.03 3.02
N ARG A 183 2.57 -23.78 3.58
CA ARG A 183 3.09 -23.53 4.93
C ARG A 183 3.80 -22.20 5.06
N GLN A 184 4.46 -21.74 4.02
CA GLN A 184 5.12 -20.42 4.04
C GLN A 184 4.09 -19.29 4.13
N HIS A 185 3.02 -19.38 3.36
CA HIS A 185 1.98 -18.34 3.34
C HIS A 185 1.03 -18.42 4.55
N THR A 186 0.61 -19.62 4.97
CA THR A 186 -0.32 -19.75 6.10
C THR A 186 0.26 -19.33 7.45
N ARG A 187 1.57 -19.16 7.57
CA ARG A 187 2.17 -18.54 8.78
C ARG A 187 1.68 -17.12 8.99
N HIS A 188 1.55 -16.38 7.94
CA HIS A 188 1.04 -15.01 7.92
C HIS A 188 -0.45 -14.95 8.29
N HIS A 189 -1.25 -15.96 7.89
CA HIS A 189 -2.68 -16.06 8.24
C HIS A 189 -2.96 -16.87 9.52
N GLN A 190 -1.97 -17.39 10.22
CA GLN A 190 -2.20 -18.27 11.39
C GLN A 190 -2.93 -17.58 12.56
N TRP A 191 -2.85 -16.26 12.61
CA TRP A 191 -3.46 -15.47 13.67
C TRP A 191 -4.91 -15.12 13.35
N ALA A 192 -5.29 -15.04 12.10
CA ALA A 192 -6.62 -14.64 11.64
C ALA A 192 -7.76 -15.63 11.97
N GLY A 193 -7.48 -16.83 12.45
CA GLY A 193 -8.53 -17.88 12.55
C GLY A 193 -8.71 -18.57 13.88
N LYS A 194 -7.83 -18.42 14.84
CA LYS A 194 -7.86 -19.30 16.05
C LYS A 194 -8.35 -18.65 17.33
N GLU A 195 -8.29 -17.35 17.49
CA GLU A 195 -8.66 -16.67 18.74
C GLU A 195 -9.36 -15.35 18.49
N ARG A 196 -10.22 -15.09 17.59
CA ARG A 196 -10.88 -13.78 17.40
C ARG A 196 -9.90 -12.57 17.63
N VAL A 197 -8.63 -12.79 17.28
CA VAL A 197 -7.61 -11.76 17.40
C VAL A 197 -7.80 -10.84 16.20
N ALA A 198 -8.00 -9.59 16.49
CA ALA A 198 -8.09 -8.56 15.48
C ALA A 198 -6.89 -8.60 14.54
N HIS A 199 -7.16 -8.54 13.24
CA HIS A 199 -6.13 -8.19 12.29
C HIS A 199 -5.46 -6.88 12.72
N ASN A 200 -4.17 -6.78 12.52
CA ASN A 200 -3.41 -5.54 12.79
C ASN A 200 -2.50 -5.22 11.61
N ALA A 201 -2.24 -3.93 11.42
CA ALA A 201 -1.50 -3.45 10.27
C ALA A 201 -0.06 -4.01 10.17
N VAL A 202 0.52 -4.45 11.29
CA VAL A 202 1.86 -5.07 11.32
C VAL A 202 1.88 -6.40 10.56
N GLU A 203 0.76 -7.10 10.47
CA GLU A 203 0.65 -8.37 9.73
C GLU A 203 1.04 -8.21 8.25
N THR A 204 0.87 -7.02 7.69
CA THR A 204 1.27 -6.70 6.30
C THR A 204 2.73 -7.05 6.01
N VAL A 205 3.61 -6.84 6.98
CA VAL A 205 5.07 -7.06 6.84
C VAL A 205 5.55 -8.36 7.51
N GLN A 206 4.63 -9.17 8.05
CA GLN A 206 4.96 -10.48 8.64
C GLN A 206 4.92 -11.61 7.61
N ASN A 207 5.30 -11.32 6.40
CA ASN A 207 5.30 -12.27 5.30
C ASN A 207 6.46 -13.27 5.34
N SER A 208 6.30 -14.40 4.66
CA SER A 208 7.39 -15.32 4.41
C SER A 208 8.40 -14.70 3.42
N TYR A 209 9.63 -15.21 3.40
CA TYR A 209 10.64 -14.80 2.42
C TYR A 209 10.16 -14.97 0.96
N LEU A 210 9.35 -15.99 0.71
CA LEU A 210 8.82 -16.26 -0.62
C LEU A 210 7.77 -15.22 -1.00
N ASP A 211 6.83 -14.90 -0.10
CA ASP A 211 5.85 -13.84 -0.32
C ASP A 211 6.54 -12.49 -0.53
N ALA A 212 7.49 -12.16 0.33
CA ALA A 212 8.28 -10.95 0.25
C ALA A 212 9.03 -10.86 -1.10
N GLY A 213 9.70 -11.94 -1.49
CA GLY A 213 10.43 -12.00 -2.76
C GLY A 213 9.52 -11.80 -3.98
N ILE A 214 8.35 -12.42 -3.99
CA ILE A 214 7.37 -12.26 -5.07
C ILE A 214 6.82 -10.83 -5.10
N GLN A 215 6.41 -10.28 -3.96
CA GLN A 215 5.87 -8.92 -3.87
C GLN A 215 6.88 -7.88 -4.36
N VAL A 216 8.13 -7.97 -3.89
CA VAL A 216 9.20 -7.05 -4.31
C VAL A 216 9.52 -7.19 -5.78
N SER A 217 9.60 -8.43 -6.30
CA SER A 217 9.86 -8.69 -7.72
C SER A 217 8.75 -8.12 -8.62
N ILE A 218 7.49 -8.32 -8.25
CA ILE A 218 6.35 -7.74 -8.97
C ILE A 218 6.41 -6.22 -8.92
N ASN A 219 6.70 -5.63 -7.77
CA ASN A 219 6.80 -4.17 -7.66
C ASN A 219 7.92 -3.61 -8.55
N ILE A 220 9.10 -4.22 -8.54
CA ILE A 220 10.20 -3.84 -9.43
C ILE A 220 9.79 -3.94 -10.91
N LEU A 221 9.15 -5.04 -11.30
CA LEU A 221 8.66 -5.24 -12.66
C LEU A 221 7.68 -4.12 -13.04
N VAL A 222 6.66 -3.89 -12.25
CA VAL A 222 5.61 -2.90 -12.51
C VAL A 222 6.16 -1.47 -12.54
N GLN A 223 7.13 -1.16 -11.69
CA GLN A 223 7.79 0.14 -11.70
C GLN A 223 8.59 0.42 -12.98
N ASN A 224 9.00 -0.62 -13.69
CA ASN A 224 9.73 -0.48 -14.95
C ASN A 224 8.83 -0.63 -16.20
N ILE A 225 7.53 -0.85 -16.03
CA ILE A 225 6.56 -0.90 -17.13
C ILE A 225 5.83 0.46 -17.20
N SER A 226 6.03 1.17 -18.32
CA SER A 226 5.27 2.37 -18.65
C SER A 226 5.15 2.50 -20.16
N PRO A 227 3.96 2.80 -20.70
CA PRO A 227 3.76 3.09 -22.13
C PRO A 227 4.48 4.36 -22.59
N TRP A 228 4.89 5.20 -21.65
CA TRP A 228 5.53 6.49 -21.92
C TRP A 228 7.05 6.47 -21.69
N GLY A 229 7.65 5.29 -21.62
CA GLY A 229 9.07 5.13 -21.33
C GLY A 229 9.38 5.09 -19.82
N TYR A 230 10.48 5.68 -19.41
CA TYR A 230 10.89 5.66 -18.01
C TYR A 230 9.93 6.47 -17.12
N LYS A 231 9.47 5.88 -16.01
CA LYS A 231 8.62 6.56 -15.04
C LYS A 231 9.40 7.62 -14.27
N ASP A 232 8.78 8.78 -14.11
CA ASP A 232 9.29 9.85 -13.24
C ASP A 232 9.41 9.37 -11.78
N PRO A 233 10.41 9.83 -11.01
CA PRO A 233 10.53 9.52 -9.58
C PRO A 233 9.28 9.82 -8.77
N LEU A 234 8.55 10.89 -9.09
CA LEU A 234 7.28 11.20 -8.42
C LEU A 234 6.21 10.13 -8.71
N SER A 235 6.11 9.65 -9.97
CA SER A 235 5.19 8.55 -10.31
C SER A 235 5.55 7.27 -9.55
N ARG A 236 6.84 6.97 -9.43
CA ARG A 236 7.35 5.79 -8.71
C ARG A 236 7.08 5.90 -7.21
N ALA A 237 7.27 7.10 -6.65
CA ALA A 237 6.99 7.37 -5.24
C ALA A 237 5.50 7.21 -4.91
N LEU A 238 4.62 7.84 -5.68
CA LEU A 238 3.18 7.76 -5.48
C LEU A 238 2.65 6.32 -5.67
N HIS A 239 3.20 5.58 -6.64
CA HIS A 239 2.87 4.17 -6.80
C HIS A 239 3.26 3.36 -5.54
N ASN A 240 4.49 3.51 -5.03
CA ASN A 240 4.93 2.82 -3.82
C ASN A 240 4.06 3.19 -2.61
N LEU A 241 3.75 4.48 -2.42
CA LEU A 241 2.88 4.95 -1.35
C LEU A 241 1.48 4.32 -1.45
N MET A 242 0.92 4.24 -2.66
CA MET A 242 -0.40 3.67 -2.88
C MET A 242 -0.42 2.16 -2.66
N VAL A 243 0.53 1.41 -3.23
CA VAL A 243 0.59 -0.05 -3.08
C VAL A 243 0.80 -0.43 -1.61
N THR A 244 1.73 0.22 -0.91
CA THR A 244 1.97 -0.05 0.51
C THR A 244 0.76 0.33 1.37
N TYR A 245 0.05 1.43 1.02
CA TYR A 245 -1.22 1.77 1.66
C TYR A 245 -2.25 0.67 1.50
N LEU A 246 -2.53 0.23 0.27
CA LEU A 246 -3.54 -0.79 -0.02
C LEU A 246 -3.24 -2.12 0.68
N LEU A 247 -1.97 -2.53 0.68
CA LEU A 247 -1.54 -3.74 1.39
C LEU A 247 -1.75 -3.61 2.91
N THR A 248 -1.43 -2.45 3.48
CA THR A 248 -1.58 -2.19 4.92
C THR A 248 -3.05 -2.03 5.30
N GLU A 249 -3.83 -1.34 4.46
CA GLU A 249 -5.29 -1.20 4.61
C GLU A 249 -5.97 -2.57 4.71
N ALA A 250 -5.62 -3.49 3.80
CA ALA A 250 -6.19 -4.84 3.76
C ALA A 250 -5.91 -5.67 5.03
N HIS A 251 -4.86 -5.34 5.78
CA HIS A 251 -4.49 -6.02 7.03
C HIS A 251 -4.82 -5.21 8.28
N SER A 252 -5.33 -3.99 8.14
CA SER A 252 -5.49 -3.05 9.27
C SER A 252 -6.52 -3.50 10.31
N GLY A 253 -7.48 -4.35 9.94
CA GLY A 253 -8.60 -4.75 10.78
C GLY A 253 -9.66 -3.67 11.00
N TYR A 254 -9.61 -2.59 10.22
CA TYR A 254 -10.56 -1.49 10.26
C TYR A 254 -11.45 -1.44 9.00
N ASP A 255 -12.62 -0.83 9.14
CA ASP A 255 -13.55 -0.50 8.05
C ASP A 255 -13.88 1.00 8.11
N LEU A 256 -12.88 1.84 7.81
CA LEU A 256 -12.99 3.29 7.90
C LEU A 256 -13.72 3.88 6.68
N PRO A 257 -14.39 5.04 6.83
CA PRO A 257 -15.16 5.65 5.74
C PRO A 257 -14.35 6.05 4.51
N PHE A 258 -13.05 6.23 4.64
CA PHE A 258 -12.15 6.64 3.57
C PHE A 258 -11.34 5.50 2.95
N MET A 259 -11.62 4.26 3.34
CA MET A 259 -10.93 3.10 2.78
C MET A 259 -11.26 2.89 1.30
N SER A 260 -10.32 2.33 0.58
CA SER A 260 -10.38 2.17 -0.88
C SER A 260 -11.62 1.42 -1.35
N HIS A 261 -12.03 0.36 -0.66
CA HIS A 261 -13.25 -0.38 -0.98
C HIS A 261 -14.55 0.43 -0.76
N ARG A 262 -14.54 1.42 0.14
CA ARG A 262 -15.68 2.34 0.32
C ARG A 262 -15.68 3.48 -0.67
N LEU A 263 -14.49 4.02 -1.00
CA LEU A 263 -14.35 5.08 -1.99
C LEU A 263 -14.63 4.58 -3.41
N PHE A 264 -14.18 3.37 -3.72
CA PHE A 264 -14.27 2.78 -5.06
C PHE A 264 -14.78 1.32 -5.01
N PRO A 265 -16.03 1.08 -4.57
CA PRO A 265 -16.54 -0.25 -4.27
C PRO A 265 -16.64 -1.19 -5.48
N ARG A 266 -16.52 -0.65 -6.70
CA ARG A 266 -16.53 -1.45 -7.94
C ARG A 266 -15.12 -1.79 -8.45
N VAL A 267 -14.11 -1.13 -7.93
CA VAL A 267 -12.71 -1.30 -8.35
C VAL A 267 -11.95 -2.10 -7.30
N PHE A 268 -12.12 -1.74 -6.03
CA PHE A 268 -11.53 -2.43 -4.91
C PHE A 268 -12.61 -3.28 -4.22
N GLY A 269 -12.76 -4.51 -4.68
CA GLY A 269 -13.72 -5.44 -4.11
C GLY A 269 -13.13 -6.22 -2.97
N GLY A 270 -13.41 -5.82 -1.77
CA GLY A 270 -13.17 -6.68 -0.65
C GLY A 270 -12.76 -5.93 0.58
N ALA A 271 -13.69 -5.84 1.53
CA ALA A 271 -13.27 -5.82 2.91
C ALA A 271 -12.59 -7.16 3.23
N PRO A 272 -11.56 -7.18 4.05
CA PRO A 272 -10.90 -8.40 4.50
C PRO A 272 -11.85 -9.36 5.21
#